data_3d5d2ec7610dadfa142444cd2b2ef4ce
#
_entry.id   3d5d2ec7610dadfa142444cd2b2ef4ce
#
_cell.length_a   1.000
_cell.length_b   1.000
_cell.length_c   1.000
_cell.angle_alpha   90.00
_cell.angle_beta   90.00
_cell.angle_gamma   90.00
#
_symmetry.space_group_name_H-M   'P 1'
#
loop_
_entity.id
_entity.type
_entity.pdbx_description
1 polymer ?
#
loop_
_entity_poly.entity_id
_entity_poly.type
_entity_poly.pdbx_seq_one_letter_code
_entity_poly.pdbx_strand_id
1 'polypeptide(L)'
;MTLNVTYAVIPVLIENHSMKDFILKYLFRFNPNTPGQQLLKSFTLLFPQATNIEWSKEKDGHFEVIFRVNGIEQIAWFEKSGKWLKTETNYKIDMLNLPIREKLEKFGQIMSSIFIEKEGCASNYEFIIRDSFQVRHIFITDAEGNVTERRNFDESELL
;
A
#
# COMPACT_ATOMS: atom_id res chain seq x y z
N MET A 1 9.13 17.15 -45.67
CA MET A 1 8.84 18.11 -44.57
C MET A 1 9.09 17.40 -43.28
N THR A 2 10.28 17.57 -42.72
CA THR A 2 10.76 16.83 -41.53
C THR A 2 10.60 17.73 -40.34
N LEU A 3 9.76 17.33 -39.40
CA LEU A 3 9.54 18.02 -38.12
C LEU A 3 10.69 17.65 -37.17
N ASN A 4 11.59 18.60 -36.93
CA ASN A 4 12.63 18.51 -35.90
C ASN A 4 11.95 18.77 -34.53
N VAL A 5 11.86 17.74 -33.71
CA VAL A 5 11.50 17.89 -32.29
C VAL A 5 12.78 18.21 -31.51
N THR A 6 12.92 19.47 -31.15
CA THR A 6 14.02 19.94 -30.30
C THR A 6 13.72 19.54 -28.86
N TYR A 7 14.44 18.58 -28.31
CA TYR A 7 14.43 18.27 -26.88
C TYR A 7 15.19 19.38 -26.15
N ALA A 8 14.46 20.15 -25.33
CA ALA A 8 15.06 21.10 -24.42
C ALA A 8 15.80 20.33 -23.32
N VAL A 9 17.10 20.44 -23.30
CA VAL A 9 17.98 19.95 -22.23
C VAL A 9 17.73 20.84 -21.01
N ILE A 10 17.08 20.32 -19.99
CA ILE A 10 16.91 21.00 -18.70
C ILE A 10 18.23 20.89 -17.94
N PRO A 11 18.84 21.99 -17.50
CA PRO A 11 20.08 21.94 -16.74
C PRO A 11 19.86 21.31 -15.37
N VAL A 12 20.65 20.27 -15.09
CA VAL A 12 20.76 19.60 -13.80
C VAL A 12 21.51 20.53 -12.84
N LEU A 13 20.79 21.28 -12.04
CA LEU A 13 21.28 21.90 -10.79
C LEU A 13 20.09 22.47 -10.01
N ILE A 14 19.40 21.64 -9.26
CA ILE A 14 18.49 22.09 -8.21
C ILE A 14 18.57 21.12 -7.04
N GLU A 15 18.89 21.64 -5.88
CA GLU A 15 18.91 20.95 -4.60
C GLU A 15 17.65 20.12 -4.37
N ASN A 16 17.80 18.93 -3.84
CA ASN A 16 16.83 17.83 -3.78
C ASN A 16 15.42 18.12 -3.17
N HIS A 17 15.17 19.30 -2.63
CA HIS A 17 13.87 19.69 -2.06
C HIS A 17 12.93 20.29 -3.11
N SER A 18 13.45 21.10 -4.01
CA SER A 18 12.67 21.83 -5.03
C SER A 18 12.12 20.94 -6.14
N MET A 19 12.81 19.84 -6.48
CA MET A 19 12.39 18.96 -7.57
C MET A 19 11.20 18.06 -7.19
N LYS A 20 11.12 17.61 -5.94
CA LYS A 20 9.94 16.87 -5.43
C LYS A 20 8.70 17.74 -5.45
N ASP A 21 8.81 18.99 -5.00
CA ASP A 21 7.70 19.96 -5.00
C ASP A 21 7.26 20.32 -6.43
N PHE A 22 8.20 20.43 -7.37
CA PHE A 22 7.91 20.71 -8.77
C PHE A 22 7.20 19.55 -9.46
N ILE A 23 7.68 18.32 -9.26
CA ILE A 23 7.07 17.09 -9.82
C ILE A 23 5.66 16.90 -9.26
N LEU A 24 5.47 17.05 -7.95
CA LEU A 24 4.17 16.97 -7.30
C LEU A 24 3.22 18.04 -7.84
N LYS A 25 3.69 19.30 -8.01
CA LYS A 25 2.89 20.41 -8.53
C LYS A 25 2.48 20.24 -9.99
N TYR A 26 3.30 19.60 -10.83
CA TYR A 26 3.03 19.45 -12.28
C TYR A 26 2.23 18.20 -12.62
N LEU A 27 2.50 17.07 -11.96
CA LEU A 27 1.80 15.80 -12.24
C LEU A 27 0.37 15.80 -11.72
N PHE A 28 0.07 16.57 -10.66
CA PHE A 28 -1.23 16.54 -9.99
C PHE A 28 -2.14 17.75 -10.29
N ARG A 29 -1.75 18.62 -11.20
CA ARG A 29 -2.44 19.91 -11.41
C ARG A 29 -3.85 19.83 -11.99
N PHE A 30 -4.27 18.70 -12.53
CA PHE A 30 -5.54 18.56 -13.26
C PHE A 30 -6.36 17.30 -12.98
N ASN A 31 -6.03 16.52 -11.96
CA ASN A 31 -6.83 15.36 -11.61
C ASN A 31 -7.75 15.70 -10.40
N PRO A 32 -9.08 15.52 -10.48
CA PRO A 32 -10.00 15.76 -9.37
C PRO A 32 -9.72 14.86 -8.16
N ASN A 33 -8.95 13.79 -8.36
CA ASN A 33 -8.47 12.89 -7.32
C ASN A 33 -7.12 13.32 -6.71
N THR A 34 -6.61 14.52 -7.05
CA THR A 34 -5.33 15.00 -6.52
C THR A 34 -5.45 15.35 -5.03
N PRO A 35 -4.66 14.71 -4.17
CA PRO A 35 -4.64 15.04 -2.76
C PRO A 35 -4.09 16.46 -2.51
N GLY A 36 -4.60 17.11 -1.46
CA GLY A 36 -4.12 18.43 -1.04
C GLY A 36 -2.67 18.38 -0.54
N GLN A 37 -2.00 19.53 -0.51
CA GLN A 37 -0.60 19.67 -0.10
C GLN A 37 -0.31 19.08 1.28
N GLN A 38 -1.22 19.25 2.23
CA GLN A 38 -1.06 18.72 3.59
C GLN A 38 -1.01 17.18 3.60
N LEU A 39 -1.90 16.54 2.82
CA LEU A 39 -1.92 15.09 2.69
C LEU A 39 -0.64 14.58 2.01
N LEU A 40 -0.21 15.22 0.91
CA LEU A 40 1.04 14.88 0.23
C LEU A 40 2.26 14.99 1.15
N LYS A 41 2.30 16.04 1.99
CA LYS A 41 3.34 16.21 3.01
C LYS A 41 3.33 15.07 4.04
N SER A 42 2.16 14.72 4.56
CA SER A 42 2.01 13.59 5.51
C SER A 42 2.47 12.29 4.91
N PHE A 43 2.04 11.99 3.67
CA PHE A 43 2.48 10.79 2.94
C PHE A 43 3.99 10.73 2.75
N THR A 44 4.62 11.84 2.30
CA THR A 44 6.07 11.88 2.07
C THR A 44 6.87 11.72 3.36
N LEU A 45 6.35 12.20 4.50
CA LEU A 45 6.98 12.01 5.81
C LEU A 45 6.90 10.55 6.28
N LEU A 46 5.77 9.89 6.09
CA LEU A 46 5.58 8.49 6.48
C LEU A 46 6.31 7.51 5.54
N PHE A 47 6.30 7.80 4.25
CA PHE A 47 6.84 6.92 3.21
C PHE A 47 7.89 7.62 2.33
N PRO A 48 9.04 8.04 2.89
CA PRO A 48 10.03 8.84 2.16
C PRO A 48 10.69 8.09 0.99
N GLN A 49 10.61 6.76 0.97
CA GLN A 49 11.17 5.90 -0.07
C GLN A 49 10.11 5.38 -1.06
N ALA A 50 8.88 5.89 -0.99
CA ALA A 50 7.80 5.45 -1.87
C ALA A 50 8.11 5.73 -3.34
N THR A 51 7.83 4.75 -4.19
CA THR A 51 7.92 4.81 -5.65
C THR A 51 6.61 4.31 -6.28
N ASN A 52 6.37 4.57 -7.57
CA ASN A 52 5.18 4.14 -8.30
C ASN A 52 3.88 4.54 -7.57
N ILE A 53 3.76 5.82 -7.24
CA ILE A 53 2.70 6.36 -6.40
C ILE A 53 1.47 6.66 -7.26
N GLU A 54 0.35 6.01 -6.95
CA GLU A 54 -0.95 6.20 -7.61
C GLU A 54 -2.01 6.56 -6.57
N TRP A 55 -2.68 7.69 -6.77
CA TRP A 55 -3.72 8.19 -5.87
C TRP A 55 -5.11 7.96 -6.43
N SER A 56 -6.03 7.53 -5.58
CA SER A 56 -7.46 7.54 -5.83
C SER A 56 -8.22 8.22 -4.69
N LYS A 57 -9.40 8.72 -5.01
CA LYS A 57 -10.30 9.31 -4.01
C LYS A 57 -11.52 8.41 -3.88
N GLU A 58 -11.77 7.95 -2.67
CA GLU A 58 -12.89 7.11 -2.34
C GLU A 58 -14.21 7.90 -2.28
N LYS A 59 -15.33 7.18 -2.39
CA LYS A 59 -16.67 7.77 -2.37
C LYS A 59 -17.00 8.48 -1.05
N ASP A 60 -16.41 8.03 0.05
CA ASP A 60 -16.55 8.61 1.39
C ASP A 60 -15.67 9.86 1.62
N GLY A 61 -14.83 10.20 0.63
CA GLY A 61 -13.94 11.36 0.68
C GLY A 61 -12.55 11.09 1.20
N HIS A 62 -12.23 9.87 1.63
CA HIS A 62 -10.88 9.44 1.94
C HIS A 62 -10.03 9.34 0.67
N PHE A 63 -8.73 9.29 0.85
CA PHE A 63 -7.77 9.07 -0.22
C PHE A 63 -7.06 7.74 0.01
N GLU A 64 -7.03 6.94 -1.04
CA GLU A 64 -6.21 5.74 -1.15
C GLU A 64 -4.96 6.05 -1.96
N VAL A 65 -3.84 5.47 -1.60
CA VAL A 65 -2.60 5.54 -2.35
C VAL A 65 -1.97 4.16 -2.47
N ILE A 66 -1.72 3.74 -3.70
CA ILE A 66 -0.95 2.53 -4.01
C ILE A 66 0.48 2.97 -4.33
N PHE A 67 1.46 2.32 -3.74
CA PHE A 67 2.87 2.66 -3.91
C PHE A 67 3.77 1.46 -3.62
N ARG A 68 5.08 1.61 -3.85
CA ARG A 68 6.07 0.58 -3.51
C ARG A 68 7.18 1.14 -2.64
N VAL A 69 7.57 0.35 -1.65
CA VAL A 69 8.77 0.57 -0.82
C VAL A 69 9.64 -0.67 -0.92
N ASN A 70 10.89 -0.51 -1.36
CA ASN A 70 11.83 -1.63 -1.58
C ASN A 70 11.25 -2.75 -2.48
N GLY A 71 10.44 -2.38 -3.48
CA GLY A 71 9.80 -3.32 -4.39
C GLY A 71 8.54 -4.02 -3.84
N ILE A 72 8.20 -3.82 -2.58
CA ILE A 72 6.98 -4.36 -1.94
C ILE A 72 5.85 -3.37 -2.16
N GLU A 73 4.71 -3.87 -2.64
CA GLU A 73 3.50 -3.08 -2.84
C GLU A 73 2.79 -2.82 -1.52
N GLN A 74 2.37 -1.58 -1.35
CA GLN A 74 1.62 -1.12 -0.19
C GLN A 74 0.44 -0.27 -0.65
N ILE A 75 -0.62 -0.29 0.15
CA ILE A 75 -1.78 0.57 -0.01
C ILE A 75 -1.98 1.30 1.30
N ALA A 76 -2.09 2.63 1.27
CA ALA A 76 -2.36 3.42 2.46
C ALA A 76 -3.59 4.30 2.26
N TRP A 77 -4.31 4.54 3.35
CA TRP A 77 -5.52 5.37 3.39
C TRP A 77 -5.32 6.56 4.28
N PHE A 78 -5.81 7.70 3.82
CA PHE A 78 -5.70 8.98 4.49
C PHE A 78 -7.02 9.73 4.49
N GLU A 79 -7.27 10.48 5.54
CA GLU A 79 -8.27 11.54 5.51
C GLU A 79 -7.78 12.70 4.61
N LYS A 80 -8.70 13.50 4.11
CA LYS A 80 -8.39 14.72 3.35
C LYS A 80 -7.49 15.70 4.13
N SER A 81 -7.55 15.67 5.44
CA SER A 81 -6.70 16.45 6.37
C SER A 81 -5.22 16.05 6.33
N GLY A 82 -4.91 14.88 5.75
CA GLY A 82 -3.57 14.27 5.79
C GLY A 82 -3.36 13.33 6.98
N LYS A 83 -4.40 13.06 7.78
CA LYS A 83 -4.34 12.06 8.82
C LYS A 83 -4.25 10.67 8.20
N TRP A 84 -3.23 9.90 8.54
CA TRP A 84 -3.09 8.51 8.16
C TRP A 84 -4.11 7.64 8.91
N LEU A 85 -4.71 6.69 8.23
CA LEU A 85 -5.72 5.79 8.78
C LEU A 85 -5.20 4.37 8.92
N LYS A 86 -4.67 3.83 7.83
CA LYS A 86 -4.09 2.48 7.78
C LYS A 86 -3.11 2.33 6.61
N THR A 87 -2.29 1.30 6.70
CA THR A 87 -1.47 0.78 5.60
C THR A 87 -1.63 -0.72 5.51
N GLU A 88 -1.79 -1.24 4.31
CA GLU A 88 -1.75 -2.67 3.99
C GLU A 88 -0.50 -2.96 3.17
N THR A 89 0.30 -3.91 3.61
CA THR A 89 1.51 -4.35 2.94
C THR A 89 1.34 -5.77 2.43
N ASN A 90 1.43 -5.96 1.12
CA ASN A 90 1.33 -7.28 0.49
C ASN A 90 2.67 -8.01 0.58
N TYR A 91 2.86 -8.83 1.60
CA TYR A 91 4.07 -9.63 1.75
C TYR A 91 4.04 -10.86 0.86
N LYS A 92 5.16 -11.12 0.18
CA LYS A 92 5.38 -12.42 -0.43
C LYS A 92 5.56 -13.47 0.66
N ILE A 93 5.03 -14.67 0.45
CA ILE A 93 5.02 -15.74 1.46
C ILE A 93 6.44 -16.15 1.86
N ASP A 94 7.40 -16.11 0.93
CA ASP A 94 8.82 -16.38 1.18
C ASP A 94 9.52 -15.31 2.03
N MET A 95 8.94 -14.11 2.14
CA MET A 95 9.42 -13.02 2.98
C MET A 95 8.81 -13.01 4.40
N LEU A 96 7.82 -13.86 4.66
CA LEU A 96 7.25 -14.01 5.99
C LEU A 96 8.28 -14.56 6.97
N ASN A 97 8.24 -14.06 8.20
CA ASN A 97 9.03 -14.62 9.30
C ASN A 97 8.72 -16.12 9.44
N LEU A 98 9.77 -16.95 9.48
CA LEU A 98 9.65 -18.40 9.53
C LEU A 98 8.73 -18.92 10.65
N PRO A 99 8.84 -18.44 11.92
CA PRO A 99 7.91 -18.83 12.97
C PRO A 99 6.43 -18.56 12.67
N ILE A 100 6.11 -17.45 12.02
CA ILE A 100 4.73 -17.12 11.62
C ILE A 100 4.27 -18.11 10.55
N ARG A 101 5.09 -18.33 9.53
CA ARG A 101 4.79 -19.23 8.43
C ARG A 101 4.56 -20.65 8.92
N GLU A 102 5.42 -21.20 9.78
CA GLU A 102 5.29 -22.55 10.36
C GLU A 102 4.02 -22.72 11.21
N LYS A 103 3.58 -21.66 11.92
CA LYS A 103 2.31 -21.68 12.66
C LYS A 103 1.12 -21.84 11.73
N LEU A 104 1.15 -21.18 10.57
CA LEU A 104 -0.01 -21.07 9.67
C LEU A 104 -0.06 -22.18 8.65
N GLU A 105 1.08 -22.71 8.19
CA GLU A 105 1.16 -23.87 7.29
C GLU A 105 0.51 -25.14 7.85
N LYS A 106 0.34 -25.20 9.19
CA LYS A 106 -0.42 -26.30 9.85
C LYS A 106 -1.90 -26.31 9.46
N PHE A 107 -2.45 -25.19 9.03
CA PHE A 107 -3.85 -25.08 8.61
C PHE A 107 -4.04 -25.31 7.12
N GLY A 108 -2.98 -25.27 6.32
CA GLY A 108 -3.02 -25.44 4.88
C GLY A 108 -2.00 -24.61 4.12
N GLN A 109 -2.21 -24.47 2.83
CA GLN A 109 -1.36 -23.68 1.95
C GLN A 109 -1.69 -22.18 2.10
N ILE A 110 -0.71 -21.38 2.47
CA ILE A 110 -0.85 -19.92 2.50
C ILE A 110 -0.91 -19.41 1.06
N MET A 111 -1.99 -18.72 0.69
CA MET A 111 -2.24 -18.18 -0.64
C MET A 111 -1.90 -16.69 -0.75
N SER A 112 -2.16 -15.94 0.32
CA SER A 112 -1.82 -14.51 0.43
C SER A 112 -1.48 -14.13 1.85
N SER A 113 -0.76 -13.02 2.01
CA SER A 113 -0.35 -12.47 3.28
C SER A 113 -0.37 -10.95 3.20
N ILE A 114 -1.22 -10.32 3.98
CA ILE A 114 -1.34 -8.87 4.09
C ILE A 114 -1.03 -8.47 5.52
N PHE A 115 -0.02 -7.61 5.70
CA PHE A 115 0.26 -6.98 6.99
C PHE A 115 -0.50 -5.67 7.08
N ILE A 116 -1.23 -5.46 8.17
CA ILE A 116 -2.13 -4.33 8.36
C ILE A 116 -1.68 -3.53 9.57
N GLU A 117 -1.39 -2.26 9.33
CA GLU A 117 -1.11 -1.26 10.34
C GLU A 117 -2.25 -0.24 10.36
N LYS A 118 -2.76 0.09 11.54
CA LYS A 118 -3.85 1.07 11.73
C LYS A 118 -3.47 2.05 12.83
N GLU A 119 -3.91 3.29 12.66
CA GLU A 119 -3.70 4.30 13.70
C GLU A 119 -4.30 3.86 15.04
N GLY A 120 -3.50 3.92 16.11
CA GLY A 120 -3.94 3.61 17.48
C GLY A 120 -4.28 2.13 17.76
N CYS A 121 -4.00 1.23 16.82
CA CYS A 121 -4.25 -0.21 16.96
C CYS A 121 -2.95 -1.00 16.91
N ALA A 122 -2.97 -2.20 17.50
CA ALA A 122 -1.90 -3.17 17.27
C ALA A 122 -1.95 -3.64 15.82
N SER A 123 -0.77 -3.84 15.22
CA SER A 123 -0.63 -4.38 13.87
C SER A 123 -1.04 -5.86 13.83
N ASN A 124 -1.58 -6.29 12.72
CA ASN A 124 -2.04 -7.66 12.52
C ASN A 124 -1.74 -8.14 11.10
N TYR A 125 -1.81 -9.46 10.89
CA TYR A 125 -1.81 -10.03 9.54
C TYR A 125 -3.20 -10.58 9.19
N GLU A 126 -3.53 -10.49 7.90
CA GLU A 126 -4.60 -11.23 7.27
C GLU A 126 -4.01 -12.23 6.28
N PHE A 127 -4.39 -13.49 6.37
CA PHE A 127 -3.96 -14.57 5.50
C PHE A 127 -5.15 -15.22 4.83
N ILE A 128 -5.00 -15.55 3.55
CA ILE A 128 -5.88 -16.52 2.88
C ILE A 128 -5.16 -17.86 2.89
N ILE A 129 -5.75 -18.87 3.52
CA ILE A 129 -5.21 -20.22 3.62
C ILE A 129 -6.18 -21.20 2.98
N ARG A 130 -5.67 -22.05 2.10
CA ARG A 130 -6.41 -23.14 1.44
C ARG A 130 -6.11 -24.45 2.16
N ASP A 131 -7.15 -25.05 2.73
CA ASP A 131 -7.02 -26.31 3.46
C ASP A 131 -6.88 -27.54 2.53
N SER A 132 -6.77 -28.73 3.12
CA SER A 132 -6.66 -30.01 2.38
C SER A 132 -7.90 -30.36 1.55
N PHE A 133 -9.05 -29.77 1.85
CA PHE A 133 -10.30 -29.92 1.09
C PHE A 133 -10.47 -28.86 0.00
N GLN A 134 -9.42 -28.05 -0.27
CA GLN A 134 -9.41 -26.95 -1.23
C GLN A 134 -10.33 -25.78 -0.85
N VAL A 135 -10.82 -25.73 0.39
CA VAL A 135 -11.61 -24.62 0.92
C VAL A 135 -10.67 -23.50 1.35
N ARG A 136 -11.04 -22.27 1.02
CA ARG A 136 -10.30 -21.05 1.42
C ARG A 136 -10.88 -20.51 2.70
N HIS A 137 -9.99 -20.10 3.59
CA HIS A 137 -10.33 -19.46 4.86
C HIS A 137 -9.51 -18.18 5.01
N ILE A 138 -10.08 -17.17 5.66
CA ILE A 138 -9.37 -16.00 6.13
C ILE A 138 -8.94 -16.24 7.57
N PHE A 139 -7.69 -16.01 7.85
CA PHE A 139 -7.11 -16.04 9.19
C PHE A 139 -6.61 -14.64 9.55
N ILE A 140 -7.09 -14.09 10.64
CA ILE A 140 -6.53 -12.88 11.23
C ILE A 140 -5.61 -13.30 12.37
N THR A 141 -4.42 -12.71 12.43
CA THR A 141 -3.44 -13.00 13.48
C THR A 141 -2.93 -11.72 14.11
N ASP A 142 -2.38 -11.81 15.30
CA ASP A 142 -1.52 -10.74 15.81
C ASP A 142 -0.19 -10.63 15.03
N ALA A 143 0.67 -9.69 15.41
CA ALA A 143 1.96 -9.47 14.76
C ALA A 143 2.93 -10.66 14.94
N GLU A 144 2.72 -11.52 15.92
CA GLU A 144 3.48 -12.73 16.22
C GLU A 144 2.92 -13.98 15.50
N GLY A 145 1.83 -13.83 14.74
CA GLY A 145 1.20 -14.89 13.98
C GLY A 145 0.29 -15.82 14.82
N ASN A 146 -0.16 -15.39 15.99
CA ASN A 146 -1.16 -16.14 16.74
C ASN A 146 -2.54 -15.81 16.18
N VAL A 147 -3.31 -16.85 15.86
CA VAL A 147 -4.65 -16.71 15.25
C VAL A 147 -5.60 -16.09 16.26
N THR A 148 -6.19 -14.96 15.92
CA THR A 148 -7.20 -14.24 16.70
C THR A 148 -8.59 -14.42 16.14
N GLU A 149 -8.71 -14.65 14.82
CA GLU A 149 -9.97 -14.89 14.14
C GLU A 149 -9.76 -15.85 12.95
N ARG A 150 -10.79 -16.67 12.67
CA ARG A 150 -10.87 -17.49 11.47
C ARG A 150 -12.29 -17.41 10.91
N ARG A 151 -12.42 -17.16 9.60
CA ARG A 151 -13.70 -17.16 8.89
C ARG A 151 -13.58 -17.82 7.52
N ASN A 152 -14.68 -18.23 6.93
CA ASN A 152 -14.68 -18.69 5.56
C ASN A 152 -14.39 -17.51 4.62
N PHE A 153 -13.66 -17.80 3.55
CA PHE A 153 -13.45 -16.83 2.49
C PHE A 153 -14.71 -16.76 1.62
N ASP A 154 -15.31 -15.57 1.51
CA ASP A 154 -16.44 -15.32 0.62
C ASP A 154 -15.90 -14.64 -0.65
N GLU A 155 -16.13 -15.24 -1.82
CA GLU A 155 -15.69 -14.68 -3.10
C GLU A 155 -16.37 -13.33 -3.42
N SER A 156 -17.47 -12.99 -2.77
CA SER A 156 -18.13 -11.67 -2.89
C SER A 156 -17.31 -10.54 -2.28
N GLU A 157 -16.31 -10.83 -1.42
CA GLU A 157 -15.41 -9.84 -0.83
C GLU A 157 -14.34 -9.34 -1.83
N LEU A 158 -14.26 -9.95 -3.03
CA LEU A 158 -13.30 -9.55 -4.08
C LEU A 158 -13.88 -8.55 -5.10
N LEU A 159 -15.16 -8.18 -4.98
CA LEU A 159 -15.88 -7.29 -5.91
C LEU A 159 -16.09 -5.90 -5.31
#